data_3f0594598705bdb24cedb776ee3a2fa8
#
_entry.id   3f0594598705bdb24cedb776ee3a2fa8
#
_cell.length_a   1.000
_cell.length_b   1.000
_cell.length_c   1.000
_cell.angle_alpha   90.00
_cell.angle_beta   90.00
_cell.angle_gamma   90.00
#
_symmetry.space_group_name_H-M   'P 1'
#
loop_
_entity.id
_entity.type
_entity.pdbx_description
1 polymer ?
#
loop_
_entity_poly.entity_id
_entity_poly.type
_entity_poly.pdbx_seq_one_letter_code
_entity_poly.pdbx_strand_id
1 'polypeptide(L)'
;MSKAIWLLGAAAALGAEPLAAQQQWPGWATAWSPLRPIAIQLRQLPLGTALNDWGFGLAPRTGLLWSAGNPAGMAEDVTESRAWLELSRTDQGGTYRRPLDPDGVGTWSLGGLGWRPLGRGAVAGRIAFDSRHANVATGTDVLSPYDADPFVLVDTTSPGRSSTHATLEGAAGWRFGGWYAGFSLGAELHRDRSQSSRFSRIGRSSVTGAMIGIGREIAPLGLTIALHGRWLGRRETHVLATTPGGSEVFILFGYDEPDSIPVSPPGGLLRRTPADGFAGGAAATGRIGSIGWTAFFERGGWDAGHVFTVSADSPATDRWDATATRFGLEARVPLFRSVVLQVHAGHHALSGDARRADLQGVVFRVSDASLTLGGSLELVDPASPWQVALSLRGDRLTLNREDFLAEVPLDLTAWMSEAALAVGRHFGKGSAGVVVAAGLYTPAAAIPDPSTLGPVYVTYIAPEQSLYAVAALPVSAGLWVRYRFTGSIAAYLQAGTDRTEARGAIPFIPAPPTGDRHRSRIAVGIELTPID
;
A
#
# COMPACT_ATOMS: atom_id res chain seq x y z
N MET A 1 8.89 26.33 -28.52
CA MET A 1 9.42 25.14 -27.81
C MET A 1 8.75 24.87 -26.45
N SER A 2 8.27 25.89 -25.71
CA SER A 2 7.66 25.69 -24.40
C SER A 2 6.33 24.92 -24.36
N LYS A 3 5.51 24.98 -25.41
CA LYS A 3 4.21 24.28 -25.49
C LYS A 3 4.32 22.76 -25.71
N ALA A 4 5.39 22.30 -26.36
CA ALA A 4 5.63 20.88 -26.63
C ALA A 4 6.05 20.11 -25.35
N ILE A 5 6.76 20.75 -24.44
CA ILE A 5 7.20 20.15 -23.16
C ILE A 5 5.99 19.92 -22.24
N TRP A 6 5.00 20.80 -22.27
CA TRP A 6 3.77 20.69 -21.47
C TRP A 6 2.83 19.57 -21.94
N LEU A 7 2.76 19.33 -23.22
CA LEU A 7 1.95 18.24 -23.79
C LEU A 7 2.60 16.87 -23.55
N LEU A 8 3.93 16.80 -23.60
CA LEU A 8 4.68 15.61 -23.21
C LEU A 8 4.50 15.29 -21.70
N GLY A 9 4.42 16.30 -20.85
CA GLY A 9 4.14 16.14 -19.43
C GLY A 9 2.76 15.57 -19.14
N ALA A 10 1.72 16.03 -19.85
CA ALA A 10 0.34 15.61 -19.61
C ALA A 10 0.01 14.24 -20.20
N ALA A 11 0.57 13.89 -21.36
CA ALA A 11 0.30 12.62 -22.04
C ALA A 11 0.98 11.42 -21.38
N ALA A 12 2.15 11.64 -20.82
CA ALA A 12 2.84 10.59 -20.10
C ALA A 12 2.28 10.34 -18.68
N ALA A 13 1.36 11.19 -18.21
CA ALA A 13 0.66 11.03 -16.96
C ALA A 13 -0.54 10.07 -17.04
N LEU A 14 -0.97 9.70 -18.23
CA LEU A 14 -2.13 8.84 -18.41
C LEU A 14 -1.81 7.33 -18.44
N GLY A 15 -0.56 6.94 -18.52
CA GLY A 15 -0.28 5.57 -18.94
C GLY A 15 0.69 4.74 -18.16
N ALA A 16 1.15 5.19 -17.04
CA ALA A 16 2.05 4.29 -16.35
C ALA A 16 2.01 4.57 -14.89
N GLU A 17 1.21 3.93 -14.13
CA GLU A 17 1.69 3.89 -12.77
C GLU A 17 0.78 3.22 -11.75
N PRO A 18 0.53 1.93 -11.85
CA PRO A 18 0.09 1.24 -10.67
C PRO A 18 1.22 1.04 -9.64
N LEU A 19 2.44 0.80 -10.11
CA LEU A 19 3.60 0.60 -9.23
C LEU A 19 4.36 1.89 -8.91
N ALA A 20 4.45 2.81 -9.85
CA ALA A 20 5.24 4.02 -9.69
C ALA A 20 4.50 5.10 -8.88
N ALA A 21 3.18 5.21 -8.90
CA ALA A 21 2.47 6.18 -8.06
C ALA A 21 2.57 5.85 -6.56
N GLN A 22 2.63 4.58 -6.20
CA GLN A 22 2.96 4.16 -4.84
C GLN A 22 4.47 4.22 -4.54
N GLN A 23 5.32 4.23 -5.58
CA GLN A 23 6.77 4.30 -5.45
C GLN A 23 7.31 5.74 -5.58
N GLN A 24 6.55 6.67 -6.16
CA GLN A 24 7.01 8.05 -6.43
C GLN A 24 7.27 8.87 -5.17
N TRP A 25 6.57 8.53 -4.11
CA TRP A 25 6.88 9.03 -2.79
C TRP A 25 7.14 7.84 -1.89
N PRO A 26 8.30 7.74 -1.25
CA PRO A 26 8.50 6.72 -0.25
C PRO A 26 7.59 7.03 0.93
N GLY A 27 6.30 6.75 0.79
CA GLY A 27 5.37 6.72 1.88
C GLY A 27 5.93 5.76 2.91
N TRP A 28 6.43 6.28 4.00
CA TRP A 28 7.15 5.53 5.01
C TRP A 28 6.36 4.35 5.51
N ALA A 29 5.06 4.53 5.70
CA ALA A 29 4.19 3.48 6.18
C ALA A 29 3.67 2.53 5.09
N THR A 30 3.52 2.99 3.86
CA THR A 30 3.04 2.15 2.76
C THR A 30 4.16 1.43 2.02
N ALA A 31 5.33 2.04 1.90
CA ALA A 31 6.48 1.45 1.21
C ALA A 31 7.36 0.58 2.13
N TRP A 32 7.13 0.62 3.45
CA TRP A 32 8.17 0.18 4.39
C TRP A 32 7.83 -0.74 5.51
N SER A 33 6.63 -1.13 5.72
CA SER A 33 6.48 -2.39 6.41
C SER A 33 6.96 -3.47 5.43
N PRO A 34 8.03 -4.20 5.70
CA PRO A 34 8.37 -5.38 4.90
C PRO A 34 7.22 -6.36 4.85
N LEU A 35 6.24 -6.19 5.73
CA LEU A 35 5.02 -6.96 5.90
C LEU A 35 3.87 -6.47 5.00
N ARG A 36 3.89 -5.20 4.55
CA ARG A 36 2.76 -4.59 3.83
C ARG A 36 2.64 -4.92 2.35
N PRO A 37 3.67 -5.12 1.55
CA PRO A 37 3.48 -5.19 0.10
C PRO A 37 2.57 -6.33 -0.35
N ILE A 38 2.71 -7.51 0.22
CA ILE A 38 1.85 -8.65 -0.15
C ILE A 38 0.46 -8.51 0.48
N ALA A 39 0.37 -8.12 1.75
CA ALA A 39 -0.91 -7.86 2.40
C ALA A 39 -1.67 -6.69 1.74
N ILE A 40 -0.98 -5.66 1.25
CA ILE A 40 -1.60 -4.58 0.48
C ILE A 40 -2.08 -5.10 -0.86
N GLN A 41 -1.30 -5.88 -1.57
CA GLN A 41 -1.72 -6.48 -2.83
C GLN A 41 -2.95 -7.36 -2.62
N LEU A 42 -2.98 -8.21 -1.61
CA LEU A 42 -4.15 -8.99 -1.25
C LEU A 42 -5.37 -8.14 -0.86
N ARG A 43 -5.14 -7.02 -0.17
CA ARG A 43 -6.22 -6.07 0.15
C ARG A 43 -6.77 -5.34 -1.06
N GLN A 44 -5.94 -5.11 -2.05
CA GLN A 44 -6.30 -4.40 -3.28
C GLN A 44 -6.87 -5.33 -4.33
N LEU A 45 -6.56 -6.64 -4.27
CA LEU A 45 -7.08 -7.64 -5.21
C LEU A 45 -8.58 -7.51 -5.50
N PRO A 46 -9.45 -7.27 -4.53
CA PRO A 46 -10.86 -7.11 -4.79
C PRO A 46 -11.30 -5.71 -5.25
N LEU A 47 -10.44 -4.72 -5.26
CA LEU A 47 -10.87 -3.32 -5.39
C LEU A 47 -10.14 -2.60 -6.52
N GLY A 48 -10.02 -3.19 -7.69
CA GLY A 48 -9.45 -2.54 -8.86
C GLY A 48 -8.42 -1.44 -8.53
N THR A 49 -7.19 -1.65 -8.84
CA THR A 49 -6.12 -0.68 -8.52
C THR A 49 -6.25 0.60 -9.36
N ALA A 50 -6.98 0.53 -10.46
CA ALA A 50 -7.04 1.56 -11.49
C ALA A 50 -7.34 2.98 -10.99
N LEU A 51 -8.24 3.15 -10.03
CA LEU A 51 -8.58 4.50 -9.54
C LEU A 51 -7.53 5.11 -8.61
N ASN A 52 -6.81 4.28 -7.85
CA ASN A 52 -5.72 4.78 -7.01
C ASN A 52 -4.47 5.09 -7.82
N ASP A 53 -4.27 4.35 -8.89
CA ASP A 53 -3.07 4.40 -9.70
C ASP A 53 -3.14 5.47 -10.78
N TRP A 54 -4.35 5.81 -11.18
CA TRP A 54 -4.60 6.91 -12.09
C TRP A 54 -4.62 8.24 -11.33
N GLY A 55 -3.52 8.61 -10.72
CA GLY A 55 -3.29 9.93 -10.11
C GLY A 55 -3.33 11.09 -11.10
N PHE A 56 -3.99 10.89 -12.23
CA PHE A 56 -4.36 11.82 -13.28
C PHE A 56 -3.33 12.91 -13.56
N GLY A 57 -2.05 12.52 -13.59
CA GLY A 57 -0.96 13.45 -13.86
C GLY A 57 -0.65 14.42 -12.74
N LEU A 58 -1.18 14.20 -11.57
CA LEU A 58 -0.89 15.04 -10.39
C LEU A 58 0.37 14.62 -9.67
N ALA A 59 0.78 13.36 -9.81
CA ALA A 59 2.04 12.91 -9.25
C ALA A 59 3.23 13.50 -10.03
N PRO A 60 4.29 13.94 -9.36
CA PRO A 60 5.49 14.40 -10.05
C PRO A 60 6.09 13.24 -10.84
N ARG A 61 6.47 13.50 -12.05
CA ARG A 61 7.45 12.67 -12.72
C ARG A 61 8.78 12.95 -12.05
N THR A 62 9.03 12.23 -11.01
CA THR A 62 10.35 12.14 -10.41
C THR A 62 11.15 11.20 -11.30
N GLY A 63 12.44 11.40 -11.36
CA GLY A 63 13.30 10.58 -12.16
C GLY A 63 13.35 9.15 -11.71
N LEU A 64 13.95 8.38 -12.58
CA LEU A 64 14.00 6.93 -12.45
C LEU A 64 14.63 6.46 -11.13
N LEU A 65 15.62 7.19 -10.57
CA LEU A 65 16.22 6.86 -9.28
C LEU A 65 15.27 7.13 -8.10
N TRP A 66 14.53 8.21 -8.17
CA TRP A 66 13.52 8.53 -7.15
C TRP A 66 12.36 7.52 -7.19
N SER A 67 11.92 7.12 -8.37
CA SER A 67 10.90 6.07 -8.54
C SER A 67 11.35 4.73 -7.94
N ALA A 68 12.66 4.43 -7.98
CA ALA A 68 13.26 3.30 -7.29
C ALA A 68 13.36 3.48 -5.76
N GLY A 69 12.86 4.60 -5.22
CA GLY A 69 12.86 4.89 -3.78
C GLY A 69 14.18 5.44 -3.25
N ASN A 70 15.10 5.92 -4.10
CA ASN A 70 16.36 6.49 -3.64
C ASN A 70 16.29 8.02 -3.60
N PRO A 71 16.44 8.68 -2.42
CA PRO A 71 16.30 10.12 -2.29
C PRO A 71 17.36 10.94 -3.05
N ALA A 72 18.49 10.33 -3.44
CA ALA A 72 19.48 10.98 -4.27
C ALA A 72 18.93 11.34 -5.66
N GLY A 73 17.94 10.60 -6.17
CA GLY A 73 17.30 10.83 -7.47
C GLY A 73 16.54 12.15 -7.57
N MET A 74 16.13 12.76 -6.45
CA MET A 74 15.42 14.05 -6.48
C MET A 74 16.21 15.17 -7.15
N ALA A 75 17.54 15.18 -6.99
CA ALA A 75 18.38 16.23 -7.56
C ALA A 75 18.45 16.17 -9.10
N GLU A 76 18.10 15.02 -9.70
CA GLU A 76 18.17 14.81 -11.15
C GLU A 76 16.90 15.29 -11.85
N ASP A 77 15.75 15.22 -11.21
CA ASP A 77 14.47 15.14 -11.88
C ASP A 77 13.50 16.27 -11.56
N VAL A 78 13.72 16.97 -10.46
CA VAL A 78 12.86 18.10 -10.06
C VAL A 78 13.33 19.36 -10.79
N THR A 79 12.72 19.62 -11.94
CA THR A 79 13.03 20.80 -12.78
C THR A 79 12.04 21.95 -12.59
N GLU A 80 10.87 21.67 -12.00
CA GLU A 80 9.79 22.64 -11.82
C GLU A 80 9.25 22.59 -10.40
N SER A 81 8.82 23.74 -9.86
CA SER A 81 8.09 23.78 -8.60
C SER A 81 6.64 23.40 -8.81
N ARG A 82 6.10 22.54 -7.97
CA ARG A 82 4.67 22.20 -7.94
C ARG A 82 4.22 21.96 -6.52
N ALA A 83 2.96 22.24 -6.27
CA ALA A 83 2.29 21.83 -5.05
C ALA A 83 0.82 21.55 -5.35
N TRP A 84 0.20 20.66 -4.60
CA TRP A 84 -1.24 20.45 -4.62
C TRP A 84 -1.79 20.13 -3.24
N LEU A 85 -3.06 20.45 -3.10
CA LEU A 85 -3.88 20.13 -1.95
C LEU A 85 -5.14 19.41 -2.43
N GLU A 86 -5.48 18.31 -1.79
CA GLU A 86 -6.64 17.50 -2.12
C GLU A 86 -7.49 17.22 -0.89
N LEU A 87 -8.80 17.32 -1.03
CA LEU A 87 -9.79 16.80 -0.10
C LEU A 87 -10.56 15.69 -0.81
N SER A 88 -10.65 14.52 -0.16
CA SER A 88 -11.40 13.41 -0.73
C SER A 88 -12.30 12.71 0.29
N ARG A 89 -13.35 12.08 -0.24
CA ARG A 89 -14.23 11.19 0.49
C ARG A 89 -14.22 9.83 -0.19
N THR A 90 -14.00 8.78 0.60
CA THR A 90 -14.10 7.40 0.14
C THR A 90 -15.10 6.66 1.00
N ASP A 91 -16.03 5.97 0.37
CA ASP A 91 -16.99 5.08 1.02
C ASP A 91 -16.80 3.67 0.44
N GLN A 92 -16.75 2.67 1.31
CA GLN A 92 -16.51 1.28 0.98
C GLN A 92 -17.47 0.40 1.76
N GLY A 93 -17.99 -0.66 1.13
CA GLY A 93 -18.89 -1.63 1.77
C GLY A 93 -19.05 -2.89 0.93
N GLY A 94 -19.86 -3.81 1.42
CA GLY A 94 -20.20 -5.06 0.74
C GLY A 94 -19.91 -6.31 1.55
N THR A 95 -20.41 -7.43 1.06
CA THR A 95 -20.33 -8.74 1.72
C THR A 95 -19.08 -9.54 1.37
N TYR A 96 -18.45 -9.25 0.23
CA TYR A 96 -17.18 -9.86 -0.15
C TYR A 96 -16.03 -9.22 0.61
N ARG A 97 -15.80 -9.69 1.83
CA ARG A 97 -14.82 -9.14 2.78
C ARG A 97 -14.24 -10.21 3.69
N ARG A 98 -13.08 -9.94 4.27
CA ARG A 98 -12.46 -10.82 5.25
C ARG A 98 -13.18 -10.71 6.61
N PRO A 99 -13.09 -11.72 7.46
CA PRO A 99 -13.82 -11.75 8.74
C PRO A 99 -13.58 -10.54 9.64
N LEU A 100 -12.34 -10.06 9.71
CA LEU A 100 -11.96 -8.92 10.53
C LEU A 100 -12.11 -7.56 9.84
N ASP A 101 -12.50 -7.54 8.55
CA ASP A 101 -12.80 -6.30 7.85
C ASP A 101 -14.18 -5.75 8.27
N PRO A 102 -14.35 -4.44 8.38
CA PRO A 102 -15.64 -3.83 8.70
C PRO A 102 -16.64 -3.96 7.54
N ASP A 103 -17.94 -3.95 7.86
CA ASP A 103 -19.03 -4.00 6.88
C ASP A 103 -19.06 -2.79 5.96
N GLY A 104 -18.81 -1.63 6.54
CA GLY A 104 -18.76 -0.37 5.81
C GLY A 104 -17.76 0.60 6.42
N VAL A 105 -17.09 1.33 5.57
CA VAL A 105 -16.06 2.30 5.95
C VAL A 105 -16.24 3.59 5.18
N GLY A 106 -16.40 4.69 5.90
CA GLY A 106 -16.28 6.03 5.35
C GLY A 106 -14.96 6.67 5.75
N THR A 107 -14.24 7.26 4.80
CA THR A 107 -12.96 7.93 5.03
C THR A 107 -12.98 9.33 4.42
N TRP A 108 -12.66 10.33 5.22
CA TRP A 108 -12.30 11.67 4.76
C TRP A 108 -10.79 11.80 4.77
N SER A 109 -10.21 12.29 3.66
CA SER A 109 -8.78 12.48 3.52
C SER A 109 -8.48 13.91 3.08
N LEU A 110 -7.51 14.54 3.76
CA LEU A 110 -6.91 15.80 3.35
C LEU A 110 -5.43 15.54 3.08
N GLY A 111 -4.96 15.81 1.87
CA GLY A 111 -3.57 15.59 1.47
C GLY A 111 -2.96 16.82 0.83
N GLY A 112 -1.68 17.02 1.08
CA GLY A 112 -0.86 18.04 0.42
C GLY A 112 0.49 17.44 0.03
N LEU A 113 1.00 17.83 -1.11
CA LEU A 113 2.29 17.41 -1.62
C LEU A 113 2.90 18.55 -2.42
N GLY A 114 4.19 18.74 -2.27
CA GLY A 114 4.88 19.75 -3.05
C GLY A 114 6.37 19.48 -3.17
N TRP A 115 6.97 20.01 -4.21
CA TRP A 115 8.42 19.97 -4.43
C TRP A 115 8.90 21.25 -5.11
N ARG A 116 10.17 21.53 -4.91
CA ARG A 116 10.82 22.71 -5.46
C ARG A 116 12.29 22.42 -5.79
N PRO A 117 12.76 22.83 -6.99
CA PRO A 117 14.19 22.84 -7.30
C PRO A 117 14.89 23.92 -6.46
N LEU A 118 16.10 23.64 -6.01
CA LEU A 118 16.96 24.52 -5.20
C LEU A 118 18.37 24.53 -5.80
N GLY A 119 18.60 25.25 -6.88
CA GLY A 119 19.87 25.32 -7.55
C GLY A 119 20.35 23.94 -8.04
N ARG A 120 21.33 23.34 -7.34
CA ARG A 120 21.84 21.99 -7.66
C ARG A 120 21.11 20.86 -6.94
N GLY A 121 19.99 21.13 -6.32
CA GLY A 121 19.23 20.19 -5.56
C GLY A 121 17.74 20.40 -5.70
N ALA A 122 16.99 19.61 -4.95
CA ALA A 122 15.54 19.73 -4.82
C ALA A 122 15.08 19.31 -3.43
N VAL A 123 13.94 19.85 -3.04
CA VAL A 123 13.22 19.44 -1.82
C VAL A 123 11.80 19.06 -2.16
N ALA A 124 11.25 18.11 -1.40
CA ALA A 124 9.85 17.76 -1.47
C ALA A 124 9.28 17.52 -0.08
N GLY A 125 7.97 17.72 0.07
CA GLY A 125 7.26 17.46 1.32
C GLY A 125 5.86 16.97 1.08
N ARG A 126 5.37 16.06 1.95
CA ARG A 126 4.01 15.54 1.95
C ARG A 126 3.43 15.64 3.34
N ILE A 127 2.15 16.00 3.37
CA ILE A 127 1.30 15.90 4.55
C ILE A 127 0.01 15.18 4.15
N ALA A 128 -0.47 14.27 4.98
CA ALA A 128 -1.78 13.67 4.79
C ALA A 128 -2.46 13.49 6.14
N PHE A 129 -3.76 13.63 6.15
CA PHE A 129 -4.62 13.39 7.31
C PHE A 129 -5.87 12.64 6.85
N ASP A 130 -6.15 11.52 7.51
CA ASP A 130 -7.31 10.69 7.26
C ASP A 130 -8.16 10.57 8.52
N SER A 131 -9.46 10.71 8.37
CA SER A 131 -10.46 10.41 9.39
C SER A 131 -11.38 9.32 8.87
N ARG A 132 -11.36 8.17 9.53
CA ARG A 132 -12.08 6.97 9.12
C ARG A 132 -13.11 6.59 10.16
N HIS A 133 -14.28 6.20 9.68
CA HIS A 133 -15.35 5.66 10.50
C HIS A 133 -15.83 4.33 9.91
N ALA A 134 -15.83 3.28 10.72
CA ALA A 134 -16.36 1.96 10.39
C ALA A 134 -17.60 1.69 11.24
N ASN A 135 -18.71 1.31 10.60
CA ASN A 135 -19.97 1.12 11.30
C ASN A 135 -19.99 -0.13 12.17
N VAL A 136 -19.51 -1.23 11.60
CA VAL A 136 -19.36 -2.52 12.27
C VAL A 136 -17.96 -3.02 11.95
N ALA A 137 -17.14 -3.18 12.96
CA ALA A 137 -15.80 -3.73 12.82
C ALA A 137 -15.66 -4.89 13.78
N THR A 138 -15.05 -5.98 13.35
CA THR A 138 -14.73 -7.09 14.23
C THR A 138 -13.79 -6.62 15.32
N GLY A 139 -13.95 -7.18 16.50
CA GLY A 139 -13.22 -6.83 17.69
C GLY A 139 -11.75 -7.18 17.66
N THR A 140 -10.96 -6.59 16.74
CA THR A 140 -9.50 -6.74 16.72
C THR A 140 -8.79 -5.54 17.30
N ASP A 141 -7.69 -5.76 18.02
CA ASP A 141 -6.85 -4.68 18.57
C ASP A 141 -5.91 -4.08 17.53
N VAL A 142 -5.46 -4.87 16.56
CA VAL A 142 -4.49 -4.41 15.57
C VAL A 142 -5.17 -3.57 14.49
N LEU A 143 -4.44 -2.57 14.01
CA LEU A 143 -4.88 -1.68 12.95
C LEU A 143 -4.94 -2.39 11.60
N SER A 144 -4.12 -3.39 11.44
CA SER A 144 -3.93 -4.16 10.21
C SER A 144 -3.80 -5.64 10.52
N PRO A 145 -4.89 -6.34 10.85
CA PRO A 145 -4.84 -7.73 11.32
C PRO A 145 -4.31 -8.73 10.28
N TYR A 146 -4.06 -8.26 9.06
CA TYR A 146 -3.62 -9.11 7.94
C TYR A 146 -2.23 -8.76 7.41
N ASP A 147 -1.42 -8.05 8.19
CA ASP A 147 -0.06 -7.63 7.79
C ASP A 147 0.99 -8.75 7.95
N ALA A 148 0.61 -10.00 7.84
CA ALA A 148 1.42 -11.21 8.01
C ALA A 148 1.95 -11.46 9.44
N ASP A 149 1.81 -10.52 10.35
CA ASP A 149 2.09 -10.70 11.77
C ASP A 149 0.97 -11.56 12.38
N PRO A 150 1.24 -12.76 12.89
CA PRO A 150 0.21 -13.68 13.35
C PRO A 150 -0.38 -13.34 14.72
N PHE A 151 0.25 -12.42 15.47
CA PHE A 151 -0.17 -12.08 16.82
C PHE A 151 -1.27 -11.02 16.81
N VAL A 152 -2.52 -11.45 16.88
CA VAL A 152 -3.70 -10.58 16.83
C VAL A 152 -4.60 -10.84 18.03
N LEU A 153 -5.01 -9.78 18.75
CA LEU A 153 -6.06 -9.88 19.76
C LEU A 153 -7.43 -9.72 19.10
N VAL A 154 -8.33 -10.63 19.40
CA VAL A 154 -9.70 -10.62 18.88
C VAL A 154 -10.69 -10.79 20.04
N ASP A 155 -11.79 -10.06 20.00
CA ASP A 155 -12.95 -10.33 20.84
C ASP A 155 -14.17 -10.66 19.96
N THR A 156 -15.19 -11.23 20.58
CA THR A 156 -16.45 -11.62 19.92
C THR A 156 -17.39 -10.45 19.66
N THR A 157 -17.00 -9.22 20.01
CA THR A 157 -17.86 -8.04 19.80
C THR A 157 -17.53 -7.38 18.45
N SER A 158 -18.52 -6.73 17.87
CA SER A 158 -18.39 -6.03 16.60
C SER A 158 -18.76 -4.55 16.74
N PRO A 159 -17.97 -3.77 17.48
CA PRO A 159 -18.27 -2.37 17.71
C PRO A 159 -17.97 -1.50 16.50
N GLY A 160 -18.60 -0.33 16.42
CA GLY A 160 -18.16 0.73 15.53
C GLY A 160 -16.72 1.18 15.88
N ARG A 161 -15.95 1.59 14.88
CA ARG A 161 -14.55 2.01 15.05
C ARG A 161 -14.30 3.34 14.36
N SER A 162 -13.70 4.27 15.08
CA SER A 162 -13.24 5.55 14.53
C SER A 162 -11.71 5.61 14.59
N SER A 163 -11.09 6.01 13.51
CA SER A 163 -9.63 6.16 13.48
C SER A 163 -9.20 7.44 12.79
N THR A 164 -8.07 7.96 13.22
CA THR A 164 -7.38 9.09 12.59
C THR A 164 -5.96 8.68 12.26
N HIS A 165 -5.50 9.08 11.10
CA HIS A 165 -4.15 8.84 10.61
C HIS A 165 -3.56 10.13 10.09
N ALA A 166 -2.33 10.43 10.45
CA ALA A 166 -1.59 11.58 9.97
C ALA A 166 -0.21 11.14 9.47
N THR A 167 0.19 11.65 8.31
CA THR A 167 1.50 11.40 7.70
C THR A 167 2.20 12.72 7.45
N LEU A 168 3.47 12.79 7.79
CA LEU A 168 4.37 13.89 7.46
C LEU A 168 5.65 13.30 6.87
N GLU A 169 6.04 13.77 5.69
CA GLU A 169 7.25 13.31 5.01
C GLU A 169 7.99 14.50 4.41
N GLY A 170 9.32 14.40 4.39
CA GLY A 170 10.19 15.35 3.76
C GLY A 170 11.39 14.67 3.13
N ALA A 171 11.83 15.18 1.98
CA ALA A 171 13.01 14.68 1.30
C ALA A 171 13.79 15.81 0.67
N ALA A 172 15.09 15.61 0.52
CA ALA A 172 15.97 16.53 -0.18
C ALA A 172 17.07 15.76 -0.89
N GLY A 173 17.50 16.28 -2.04
CA GLY A 173 18.60 15.72 -2.82
C GLY A 173 19.44 16.81 -3.45
N TRP A 174 20.73 16.52 -3.65
CA TRP A 174 21.70 17.44 -4.24
C TRP A 174 22.63 16.75 -5.23
N ARG A 175 23.10 17.50 -6.21
CA ARG A 175 24.08 17.08 -7.20
C ARG A 175 25.41 17.81 -6.99
N PHE A 176 26.51 17.05 -6.96
CA PHE A 176 27.88 17.52 -6.80
C PHE A 176 28.76 16.97 -7.93
N GLY A 177 28.84 17.69 -9.05
CA GLY A 177 29.47 17.16 -10.24
C GLY A 177 28.72 15.92 -10.75
N GLY A 178 29.39 14.78 -10.84
CA GLY A 178 28.78 13.50 -11.23
C GLY A 178 28.22 12.69 -10.05
N TRP A 179 28.15 13.23 -8.84
CA TRP A 179 27.60 12.57 -7.66
C TRP A 179 26.24 13.14 -7.27
N TYR A 180 25.40 12.30 -6.73
CA TYR A 180 24.11 12.63 -6.14
C TYR A 180 24.08 12.18 -4.68
N ALA A 181 23.49 12.95 -3.82
CA ALA A 181 23.24 12.57 -2.45
C ALA A 181 21.83 13.05 -2.04
N GLY A 182 21.17 12.29 -1.20
CA GLY A 182 19.85 12.66 -0.72
C GLY A 182 19.52 12.01 0.59
N PHE A 183 18.53 12.60 1.26
CA PHE A 183 17.93 12.02 2.46
C PHE A 183 16.42 12.22 2.44
N SER A 184 15.70 11.38 3.17
CA SER A 184 14.30 11.60 3.48
C SER A 184 13.99 11.17 4.91
N LEU A 185 12.99 11.84 5.48
CA LEU A 185 12.47 11.60 6.83
C LEU A 185 10.96 11.49 6.74
N GLY A 186 10.38 10.61 7.55
CA GLY A 186 8.94 10.46 7.60
C GLY A 186 8.45 10.09 8.99
N ALA A 187 7.22 10.49 9.29
CA ALA A 187 6.50 10.08 10.48
C ALA A 187 5.03 9.81 10.13
N GLU A 188 4.49 8.76 10.69
CA GLU A 188 3.07 8.46 10.68
C GLU A 188 2.58 8.34 12.11
N LEU A 189 1.40 8.88 12.34
CA LEU A 189 0.70 8.78 13.61
C LEU A 189 -0.68 8.21 13.33
N HIS A 190 -1.03 7.15 14.04
CA HIS A 190 -2.35 6.56 13.95
C HIS A 190 -2.95 6.46 15.35
N ARG A 191 -4.22 6.79 15.43
CA ARG A 191 -5.04 6.60 16.63
C ARG A 191 -6.37 5.98 16.22
N ASP A 192 -6.76 4.95 16.93
CA ASP A 192 -8.10 4.40 16.78
C ASP A 192 -8.82 4.28 18.13
N ARG A 193 -10.12 4.23 18.04
CA ARG A 193 -11.02 4.05 19.18
C ARG A 193 -12.21 3.24 18.76
N SER A 194 -12.53 2.24 19.57
CA SER A 194 -13.80 1.54 19.48
C SER A 194 -14.41 1.38 20.87
N GLN A 195 -15.73 1.23 20.92
CA GLN A 195 -16.45 1.03 22.16
C GLN A 195 -17.60 0.07 21.90
N SER A 196 -17.62 -1.03 22.62
CA SER A 196 -18.73 -1.97 22.70
C SER A 196 -19.36 -1.93 24.10
N SER A 197 -20.40 -2.71 24.29
CA SER A 197 -20.99 -2.91 25.63
C SER A 197 -20.05 -3.62 26.62
N ARG A 198 -19.04 -4.34 26.10
CA ARG A 198 -18.09 -5.15 26.88
C ARG A 198 -16.72 -4.53 26.99
N PHE A 199 -16.26 -3.79 25.96
CA PHE A 199 -14.91 -3.26 25.89
C PHE A 199 -14.85 -1.83 25.39
N SER A 200 -13.91 -1.07 25.92
CA SER A 200 -13.42 0.17 25.34
C SER A 200 -11.97 -0.04 24.90
N ARG A 201 -11.68 0.26 23.65
CA ARG A 201 -10.35 0.13 23.07
C ARG A 201 -9.81 1.45 22.61
N ILE A 202 -8.53 1.64 22.87
CA ILE A 202 -7.78 2.78 22.35
C ILE A 202 -6.46 2.22 21.80
N GLY A 203 -6.27 2.34 20.49
CA GLY A 203 -5.03 2.03 19.81
C GLY A 203 -4.28 3.30 19.44
N ARG A 204 -2.96 3.26 19.54
CA ARG A 204 -2.04 4.30 19.07
C ARG A 204 -0.87 3.64 18.41
N SER A 205 -0.51 4.12 17.23
CA SER A 205 0.70 3.70 16.55
C SER A 205 1.46 4.92 16.05
N SER A 206 2.76 4.86 16.16
CA SER A 206 3.68 5.80 15.51
C SER A 206 4.69 5.01 14.69
N VAL A 207 4.93 5.47 13.48
CA VAL A 207 6.00 4.97 12.61
C VAL A 207 6.91 6.15 12.29
N THR A 208 8.20 5.97 12.46
CA THR A 208 9.21 6.96 12.08
C THR A 208 10.23 6.30 11.18
N GLY A 209 10.75 7.01 10.21
CA GLY A 209 11.73 6.47 9.31
C GLY A 209 12.71 7.52 8.79
N ALA A 210 13.89 7.04 8.45
CA ALA A 210 14.93 7.83 7.82
C ALA A 210 15.55 7.03 6.67
N MET A 211 15.87 7.70 5.59
CA MET A 211 16.58 7.11 4.46
C MET A 211 17.66 8.05 3.96
N ILE A 212 18.80 7.48 3.60
CA ILE A 212 19.89 8.17 2.95
C ILE A 212 20.20 7.46 1.62
N GLY A 213 20.61 8.24 0.62
CA GLY A 213 20.99 7.71 -0.68
C GLY A 213 22.19 8.45 -1.24
N ILE A 214 23.00 7.72 -1.99
CA ILE A 214 24.11 8.25 -2.76
C ILE A 214 24.11 7.63 -4.15
N GLY A 215 24.42 8.40 -5.18
CA GLY A 215 24.50 7.93 -6.56
C GLY A 215 25.65 8.57 -7.30
N ARG A 216 26.04 7.94 -8.40
CA ARG A 216 27.08 8.45 -9.30
C ARG A 216 26.68 8.26 -10.74
N GLU A 217 26.77 9.31 -11.51
CA GLU A 217 26.65 9.30 -12.94
C GLU A 217 27.97 8.83 -13.59
N ILE A 218 27.86 7.88 -14.48
CA ILE A 218 28.97 7.37 -15.32
C ILE A 218 28.70 7.88 -16.74
N ALA A 219 29.03 9.15 -16.95
CA ALA A 219 28.65 9.89 -18.15
C ALA A 219 28.99 9.18 -19.48
N PRO A 220 30.16 8.51 -19.64
CA PRO A 220 30.48 7.79 -20.89
C PRO A 220 29.52 6.67 -21.25
N LEU A 221 28.82 6.11 -20.23
CA LEU A 221 27.86 5.01 -20.40
C LEU A 221 26.41 5.48 -20.38
N GLY A 222 26.16 6.77 -20.09
CA GLY A 222 24.80 7.26 -19.84
C GLY A 222 24.10 6.50 -18.71
N LEU A 223 24.86 6.08 -17.71
CA LEU A 223 24.43 5.22 -16.62
C LEU A 223 24.58 5.95 -15.28
N THR A 224 23.57 5.88 -14.42
CA THR A 224 23.66 6.29 -13.02
C THR A 224 23.46 5.08 -12.13
N ILE A 225 24.36 4.86 -11.18
CA ILE A 225 24.28 3.82 -10.16
C ILE A 225 24.09 4.50 -8.82
N ALA A 226 23.20 3.99 -7.99
CA ALA A 226 22.90 4.54 -6.68
C ALA A 226 22.70 3.46 -5.63
N LEU A 227 23.09 3.79 -4.40
CA LEU A 227 22.89 2.97 -3.21
C LEU A 227 22.01 3.75 -2.22
N HIS A 228 21.26 3.04 -1.43
CA HIS A 228 20.52 3.63 -0.31
C HIS A 228 20.51 2.70 0.89
N GLY A 229 20.35 3.33 2.05
CA GLY A 229 20.08 2.67 3.30
C GLY A 229 18.94 3.35 4.01
N ARG A 230 18.14 2.60 4.76
CA ARG A 230 17.02 3.14 5.50
C ARG A 230 16.79 2.41 6.82
N TRP A 231 16.24 3.15 7.74
CA TRP A 231 15.77 2.69 9.04
C TRP A 231 14.30 3.01 9.20
N LEU A 232 13.60 2.13 9.92
CA LEU A 232 12.22 2.31 10.31
C LEU A 232 12.03 1.87 11.77
N GLY A 233 11.38 2.70 12.56
CA GLY A 233 10.93 2.36 13.89
C GLY A 233 9.41 2.44 14.00
N ARG A 234 8.77 1.43 14.60
CA ARG A 234 7.34 1.42 14.89
C ARG A 234 7.13 1.23 16.39
N ARG A 235 6.19 1.96 16.92
CA ARG A 235 5.72 1.78 18.30
C ARG A 235 4.20 1.75 18.27
N GLU A 236 3.63 0.63 18.69
CA GLU A 236 2.20 0.43 18.76
C GLU A 236 1.79 0.11 20.18
N THR A 237 0.69 0.69 20.63
CA THR A 237 0.14 0.49 21.97
C THR A 237 -1.36 0.36 21.87
N HIS A 238 -1.89 -0.71 22.41
CA HIS A 238 -3.33 -0.95 22.54
C HIS A 238 -3.69 -1.12 23.99
N VAL A 239 -4.71 -0.37 24.40
CA VAL A 239 -5.32 -0.47 25.73
C VAL A 239 -6.73 -0.98 25.54
N LEU A 240 -7.01 -2.11 26.15
CA LEU A 240 -8.32 -2.72 26.24
C LEU A 240 -8.80 -2.62 27.68
N ALA A 241 -9.84 -1.81 27.90
CA ALA A 241 -10.49 -1.70 29.19
C ALA A 241 -11.83 -2.42 29.18
N THR A 242 -12.10 -3.24 30.18
CA THR A 242 -13.36 -3.97 30.32
C THR A 242 -14.41 -3.13 31.03
N THR A 243 -15.68 -3.38 30.67
CA THR A 243 -16.83 -2.94 31.47
C THR A 243 -17.06 -3.88 32.65
N PRO A 244 -17.84 -3.47 33.69
CA PRO A 244 -18.19 -4.35 34.79
C PRO A 244 -18.80 -5.68 34.30
N GLY A 245 -18.26 -6.81 34.79
CA GLY A 245 -18.73 -8.15 34.41
C GLY A 245 -17.63 -9.06 33.86
N GLY A 246 -16.47 -8.51 33.56
CA GLY A 246 -15.35 -9.27 32.98
C GLY A 246 -15.62 -9.70 31.53
N SER A 247 -14.58 -10.08 30.84
CA SER A 247 -14.69 -10.61 29.48
C SER A 247 -13.41 -11.36 29.10
N GLU A 248 -13.53 -12.29 28.18
CA GLU A 248 -12.39 -12.99 27.59
C GLU A 248 -11.99 -12.32 26.30
N VAL A 249 -10.70 -12.20 26.08
CA VAL A 249 -10.07 -11.77 24.85
C VAL A 249 -9.22 -12.93 24.35
N PHE A 250 -9.27 -13.17 23.07
CA PHE A 250 -8.52 -14.24 22.45
C PHE A 250 -7.29 -13.67 21.76
N ILE A 251 -6.14 -14.32 21.99
CA ILE A 251 -4.92 -14.07 21.21
C ILE A 251 -4.86 -15.11 20.11
N LEU A 252 -4.84 -14.67 18.87
CA LEU A 252 -4.55 -15.52 17.72
C LEU A 252 -3.04 -15.57 17.52
N PHE A 253 -2.49 -16.77 17.36
CA PHE A 253 -1.08 -17.04 17.13
C PHE A 253 -0.84 -17.72 15.78
N GLY A 254 -1.61 -17.41 14.79
CA GLY A 254 -1.66 -18.09 13.51
C GLY A 254 -3.02 -18.72 13.31
N TYR A 255 -3.07 -20.05 13.12
CA TYR A 255 -4.28 -20.81 12.81
C TYR A 255 -4.77 -21.73 13.94
N ASP A 256 -4.04 -21.76 15.05
CA ASP A 256 -4.32 -22.61 16.20
C ASP A 256 -5.47 -22.06 17.08
N GLU A 257 -5.87 -22.88 18.05
CA GLU A 257 -6.80 -22.45 19.07
C GLU A 257 -6.24 -21.22 19.82
N PRO A 258 -7.07 -20.20 20.03
CA PRO A 258 -6.61 -19.00 20.69
C PRO A 258 -6.37 -19.27 22.17
N ASP A 259 -5.33 -18.69 22.71
CA ASP A 259 -5.24 -18.53 24.15
C ASP A 259 -6.27 -17.51 24.62
N SER A 260 -7.11 -17.87 25.56
CA SER A 260 -8.01 -16.93 26.19
C SER A 260 -7.31 -16.18 27.33
N ILE A 261 -7.40 -14.86 27.31
CA ILE A 261 -6.94 -14.02 28.42
C ILE A 261 -8.17 -13.49 29.15
N PRO A 262 -8.42 -13.92 30.40
CA PRO A 262 -9.47 -13.32 31.20
C PRO A 262 -9.09 -11.89 31.58
N VAL A 263 -9.87 -10.93 31.14
CA VAL A 263 -9.69 -9.51 31.47
C VAL A 263 -10.75 -9.10 32.48
N SER A 264 -10.35 -8.95 33.75
CA SER A 264 -11.26 -8.63 34.86
C SER A 264 -11.17 -7.16 35.27
N PRO A 265 -12.28 -6.50 35.63
CA PRO A 265 -12.25 -5.17 36.23
C PRO A 265 -11.63 -5.20 37.65
N PRO A 266 -10.92 -4.14 38.08
CA PRO A 266 -10.68 -2.87 37.42
C PRO A 266 -9.48 -2.86 36.45
N GLY A 267 -9.03 -4.03 36.05
CA GLY A 267 -7.87 -4.19 35.15
C GLY A 267 -8.23 -3.96 33.70
N GLY A 268 -7.22 -3.96 32.86
CA GLY A 268 -7.28 -3.92 31.43
C GLY A 268 -6.12 -4.71 30.84
N LEU A 269 -6.18 -4.99 29.54
CA LEU A 269 -5.07 -5.56 28.81
C LEU A 269 -4.32 -4.43 28.10
N LEU A 270 -3.02 -4.38 28.34
CA LEU A 270 -2.11 -3.51 27.62
C LEU A 270 -1.22 -4.34 26.70
N ARG A 271 -1.29 -4.08 25.41
CA ARG A 271 -0.35 -4.62 24.42
C ARG A 271 0.57 -3.52 23.94
N ARG A 272 1.86 -3.83 23.86
CA ARG A 272 2.87 -2.97 23.23
C ARG A 272 3.60 -3.77 22.16
N THR A 273 3.78 -3.16 21.00
CA THR A 273 4.50 -3.75 19.88
C THR A 273 5.58 -2.78 19.40
N PRO A 274 6.75 -2.76 20.05
CA PRO A 274 7.93 -2.11 19.49
C PRO A 274 8.45 -2.93 18.31
N ALA A 275 8.85 -2.25 17.25
CA ALA A 275 9.47 -2.89 16.11
C ALA A 275 10.48 -1.95 15.45
N ASP A 276 11.58 -2.53 14.99
CA ASP A 276 12.63 -1.81 14.27
C ASP A 276 13.04 -2.60 13.02
N GLY A 277 13.37 -1.89 11.96
CA GLY A 277 13.77 -2.48 10.69
C GLY A 277 14.86 -1.69 9.99
N PHE A 278 15.73 -2.41 9.28
CA PHE A 278 16.77 -1.83 8.44
C PHE A 278 16.75 -2.47 7.07
N ALA A 279 17.02 -1.67 6.04
CA ALA A 279 17.25 -2.20 4.71
C ALA A 279 18.29 -1.40 3.94
N GLY A 280 18.82 -2.06 2.95
CA GLY A 280 19.72 -1.48 1.98
C GLY A 280 19.34 -1.92 0.57
N GLY A 281 19.65 -1.06 -0.38
CA GLY A 281 19.35 -1.33 -1.77
C GLY A 281 20.28 -0.61 -2.72
N ALA A 282 20.20 -1.06 -3.96
CA ALA A 282 20.91 -0.49 -5.09
C ALA A 282 19.93 -0.23 -6.24
N ALA A 283 20.16 0.83 -6.98
CA ALA A 283 19.43 1.13 -8.20
C ALA A 283 20.40 1.51 -9.32
N ALA A 284 20.02 1.20 -10.53
CA ALA A 284 20.71 1.64 -11.73
C ALA A 284 19.69 2.19 -12.72
N THR A 285 19.99 3.32 -13.33
CA THR A 285 19.18 3.93 -14.38
C THR A 285 20.06 4.33 -15.55
N GLY A 286 19.54 4.24 -16.76
CA GLY A 286 20.32 4.57 -17.94
C GLY A 286 19.50 4.69 -19.20
N ARG A 287 20.20 4.95 -20.31
CA ARG A 287 19.60 5.00 -21.65
C ARG A 287 20.38 4.13 -22.62
N ILE A 288 19.67 3.37 -23.44
CA ILE A 288 20.22 2.60 -24.56
C ILE A 288 19.50 3.12 -25.80
N GLY A 289 20.16 4.01 -26.55
CA GLY A 289 19.52 4.75 -27.63
C GLY A 289 18.40 5.64 -27.10
N SER A 290 17.17 5.42 -27.59
CA SER A 290 15.97 6.12 -27.15
C SER A 290 15.28 5.47 -25.94
N ILE A 291 15.70 4.28 -25.53
CA ILE A 291 15.09 3.50 -24.44
C ILE A 291 15.66 3.94 -23.10
N GLY A 292 14.84 4.49 -22.24
CA GLY A 292 15.17 4.71 -20.83
C GLY A 292 14.83 3.48 -20.00
N TRP A 293 15.65 3.13 -19.04
CA TRP A 293 15.43 1.99 -18.15
C TRP A 293 15.88 2.26 -16.72
N THR A 294 15.26 1.56 -15.78
CA THR A 294 15.64 1.55 -14.36
C THR A 294 15.54 0.14 -13.83
N ALA A 295 16.52 -0.27 -13.05
CA ALA A 295 16.50 -1.49 -12.28
C ALA A 295 16.81 -1.18 -10.81
N PHE A 296 16.17 -1.85 -9.87
CA PHE A 296 16.47 -1.71 -8.46
C PHE A 296 16.37 -3.04 -7.73
N PHE A 297 17.12 -3.14 -6.66
CA PHE A 297 17.10 -4.23 -5.70
C PHE A 297 17.13 -3.65 -4.29
N GLU A 298 16.35 -4.22 -3.38
CA GLU A 298 16.37 -3.88 -1.97
C GLU A 298 16.13 -5.10 -1.12
N ARG A 299 16.81 -5.19 0.01
CA ARG A 299 16.61 -6.21 1.03
C ARG A 299 16.66 -5.59 2.41
N GLY A 300 15.73 -6.00 3.28
CA GLY A 300 15.67 -5.54 4.65
C GLY A 300 15.14 -6.57 5.61
N GLY A 301 15.43 -6.36 6.89
CA GLY A 301 14.93 -7.15 8.01
C GLY A 301 14.09 -6.29 8.95
N TRP A 302 13.19 -6.94 9.66
CA TRP A 302 12.27 -6.37 10.62
C TRP A 302 12.15 -7.27 11.83
N ASP A 303 12.25 -6.69 13.02
CA ASP A 303 12.05 -7.35 14.31
C ASP A 303 10.93 -6.64 15.06
N ALA A 304 9.95 -7.39 15.53
CA ALA A 304 8.84 -6.88 16.32
C ALA A 304 8.66 -7.71 17.59
N GLY A 305 8.60 -7.05 18.73
CA GLY A 305 8.27 -7.67 20.01
C GLY A 305 6.81 -7.44 20.36
N HIS A 306 6.12 -8.45 20.86
CA HIS A 306 4.74 -8.36 21.33
C HIS A 306 4.71 -8.56 22.84
N VAL A 307 4.46 -7.48 23.57
CA VAL A 307 4.41 -7.48 25.03
C VAL A 307 2.97 -7.36 25.48
N PHE A 308 2.45 -8.40 26.10
CA PHE A 308 1.12 -8.42 26.68
C PHE A 308 1.22 -8.24 28.21
N THR A 309 0.50 -7.28 28.78
CA THR A 309 0.49 -7.03 30.22
C THR A 309 -0.96 -7.07 30.70
N VAL A 310 -1.30 -8.14 31.40
CA VAL A 310 -2.61 -8.32 32.06
C VAL A 310 -2.52 -7.91 33.53
N SER A 311 -1.36 -8.17 34.17
CA SER A 311 -1.02 -7.76 35.53
C SER A 311 0.45 -7.37 35.61
N ALA A 312 0.89 -6.79 36.73
CA ALA A 312 2.26 -6.32 36.89
C ALA A 312 3.34 -7.44 36.87
N ASP A 313 2.93 -8.69 36.88
CA ASP A 313 3.83 -9.85 37.00
C ASP A 313 4.21 -10.38 35.60
N SER A 314 5.46 -10.16 35.22
CA SER A 314 6.22 -10.73 34.10
C SER A 314 5.52 -10.72 32.71
N PRO A 315 5.76 -9.72 31.90
CA PRO A 315 5.29 -9.74 30.51
C PRO A 315 6.09 -10.78 29.72
N ALA A 316 5.39 -11.77 29.15
CA ALA A 316 5.96 -12.58 28.07
C ALA A 316 6.17 -11.70 26.83
N THR A 317 7.27 -11.89 26.14
CA THR A 317 7.58 -11.16 24.91
C THR A 317 7.64 -12.14 23.75
N ASP A 318 6.57 -12.22 22.99
CA ASP A 318 6.56 -12.94 21.73
C ASP A 318 7.28 -12.12 20.65
N ARG A 319 7.83 -12.78 19.63
CA ARG A 319 8.63 -12.11 18.60
C ARG A 319 8.15 -12.47 17.21
N TRP A 320 8.21 -11.49 16.34
CA TRP A 320 8.04 -11.63 14.90
C TRP A 320 9.28 -11.10 14.19
N ASP A 321 10.04 -12.00 13.55
CA ASP A 321 11.22 -11.68 12.75
C ASP A 321 10.87 -11.86 11.27
N ALA A 322 11.07 -10.85 10.45
CA ALA A 322 10.76 -10.91 9.04
C ALA A 322 11.86 -10.32 8.17
N THR A 323 12.02 -10.85 6.99
CA THR A 323 12.92 -10.37 5.94
C THR A 323 12.12 -10.15 4.66
N ALA A 324 12.28 -8.99 4.03
CA ALA A 324 11.69 -8.67 2.75
C ALA A 324 12.78 -8.42 1.70
N THR A 325 12.53 -8.89 0.48
CA THR A 325 13.38 -8.64 -0.70
C THR A 325 12.50 -8.09 -1.80
N ARG A 326 12.96 -7.03 -2.47
CA ARG A 326 12.29 -6.43 -3.62
C ARG A 326 13.26 -6.30 -4.79
N PHE A 327 12.76 -6.57 -5.96
CA PHE A 327 13.45 -6.33 -7.22
C PHE A 327 12.46 -5.68 -8.19
N GLY A 328 12.89 -4.73 -8.99
CA GLY A 328 12.08 -4.11 -10.03
C GLY A 328 12.91 -3.72 -11.25
N LEU A 329 12.27 -3.80 -12.38
CA LEU A 329 12.77 -3.36 -13.68
C LEU A 329 11.67 -2.57 -14.38
N GLU A 330 12.02 -1.42 -14.92
CA GLU A 330 11.14 -0.58 -15.72
C GLU A 330 11.87 -0.14 -16.97
N ALA A 331 11.16 -0.09 -18.10
CA ALA A 331 11.69 0.44 -19.34
C ALA A 331 10.63 1.28 -20.07
N ARG A 332 11.09 2.37 -20.66
CA ARG A 332 10.28 3.27 -21.46
C ARG A 332 10.84 3.32 -22.89
N VAL A 333 10.01 2.91 -23.84
CA VAL A 333 10.39 2.71 -25.23
C VAL A 333 9.51 3.62 -26.13
N PRO A 334 10.04 4.69 -26.72
CA PRO A 334 9.33 5.42 -27.75
C PRO A 334 9.24 4.55 -29.01
N LEU A 335 8.04 4.08 -29.34
CA LEU A 335 7.82 3.25 -30.53
C LEU A 335 7.72 4.10 -31.79
N PHE A 336 7.01 5.23 -31.69
CA PHE A 336 6.82 6.23 -32.76
C PHE A 336 6.88 7.63 -32.15
N ARG A 337 6.76 8.67 -33.00
CA ARG A 337 6.78 10.08 -32.52
C ARG A 337 5.69 10.38 -31.48
N SER A 338 4.58 9.65 -31.54
CA SER A 338 3.40 9.89 -30.71
C SER A 338 3.02 8.70 -29.83
N VAL A 339 3.81 7.63 -29.80
CA VAL A 339 3.47 6.42 -29.05
C VAL A 339 4.63 5.98 -28.17
N VAL A 340 4.37 5.85 -26.89
CA VAL A 340 5.32 5.38 -25.89
C VAL A 340 4.81 4.08 -25.27
N LEU A 341 5.65 3.06 -25.29
CA LEU A 341 5.45 1.83 -24.52
C LEU A 341 6.24 1.92 -23.21
N GLN A 342 5.58 1.67 -22.11
CA GLN A 342 6.24 1.43 -20.84
C GLN A 342 6.05 -0.03 -20.46
N VAL A 343 7.07 -0.67 -19.95
CA VAL A 343 7.00 -2.03 -19.42
C VAL A 343 7.64 -2.06 -18.06
N HIS A 344 7.09 -2.86 -17.17
CA HIS A 344 7.66 -3.06 -15.84
C HIS A 344 7.56 -4.52 -15.42
N ALA A 345 8.52 -4.93 -14.62
CA ALA A 345 8.55 -6.21 -13.93
C ALA A 345 8.95 -5.98 -12.48
N GLY A 346 8.31 -6.65 -11.56
CA GLY A 346 8.60 -6.54 -10.13
C GLY A 346 8.49 -7.90 -9.44
N HIS A 347 9.38 -8.15 -8.51
CA HIS A 347 9.32 -9.29 -7.62
C HIS A 347 9.43 -8.80 -6.18
N HIS A 348 8.59 -9.33 -5.33
CA HIS A 348 8.64 -9.10 -3.90
C HIS A 348 8.54 -10.45 -3.19
N ALA A 349 9.37 -10.65 -2.17
CA ALA A 349 9.33 -11.82 -1.31
C ALA A 349 9.40 -11.38 0.16
N LEU A 350 8.64 -12.05 1.01
CA LEU A 350 8.62 -11.89 2.46
C LEU A 350 8.80 -13.27 3.08
N SER A 351 9.71 -13.39 4.02
CA SER A 351 9.79 -14.56 4.88
C SER A 351 9.88 -14.10 6.34
N GLY A 352 9.22 -14.84 7.24
CA GLY A 352 9.23 -14.50 8.65
C GLY A 352 8.85 -15.66 9.54
N ASP A 353 9.37 -15.63 10.75
CA ASP A 353 9.12 -16.59 11.83
C ASP A 353 8.51 -15.88 13.03
N ALA A 354 7.39 -16.39 13.52
CA ALA A 354 6.80 -15.99 14.78
C ALA A 354 7.22 -16.96 15.89
N ARG A 355 7.63 -16.43 17.03
CA ARG A 355 8.12 -17.20 18.16
C ARG A 355 7.36 -16.84 19.41
N ARG A 356 6.89 -17.86 20.13
CA ARG A 356 6.29 -17.69 21.46
C ARG A 356 7.36 -17.80 22.54
N ALA A 357 7.27 -16.90 23.51
CA ALA A 357 8.22 -16.85 24.62
C ALA A 357 8.10 -18.06 25.56
N ASP A 358 6.89 -18.55 25.78
CA ASP A 358 6.59 -19.69 26.65
C ASP A 358 7.04 -21.04 26.05
N LEU A 359 6.95 -21.20 24.74
CA LEU A 359 7.34 -22.41 24.02
C LEU A 359 8.80 -22.39 23.56
N GLN A 360 9.45 -21.23 23.59
CA GLN A 360 10.83 -21.00 23.11
C GLN A 360 11.07 -21.49 21.67
N GLY A 361 10.02 -21.56 20.86
CA GLY A 361 10.04 -22.13 19.52
C GLY A 361 9.33 -21.27 18.48
N VAL A 362 9.56 -21.60 17.21
CA VAL A 362 8.80 -21.05 16.09
C VAL A 362 7.43 -21.71 16.09
N VAL A 363 6.39 -20.90 16.16
CA VAL A 363 4.99 -21.35 16.15
C VAL A 363 4.30 -21.10 14.82
N PHE A 364 4.77 -20.10 14.05
CA PHE A 364 4.21 -19.77 12.77
C PHE A 364 5.29 -19.29 11.81
N ARG A 365 5.20 -19.71 10.55
CA ARG A 365 6.12 -19.30 9.48
C ARG A 365 5.36 -18.74 8.30
N VAL A 366 5.91 -17.72 7.70
CA VAL A 366 5.41 -17.08 6.46
C VAL A 366 6.50 -17.10 5.40
N SER A 367 6.13 -17.49 4.19
CA SER A 367 6.96 -17.37 2.99
C SER A 367 6.07 -16.95 1.83
N ASP A 368 5.87 -15.65 1.70
CA ASP A 368 5.01 -15.05 0.70
C ASP A 368 5.84 -14.45 -0.43
N ALA A 369 5.36 -14.56 -1.66
CA ALA A 369 6.01 -13.95 -2.82
C ALA A 369 5.00 -13.39 -3.80
N SER A 370 5.38 -12.35 -4.53
CA SER A 370 4.62 -11.84 -5.67
C SER A 370 5.55 -11.52 -6.85
N LEU A 371 5.07 -11.80 -8.04
CA LEU A 371 5.65 -11.40 -9.30
C LEU A 371 4.64 -10.56 -10.05
N THR A 372 5.03 -9.34 -10.42
CA THR A 372 4.23 -8.42 -11.22
C THR A 372 4.87 -8.23 -12.59
N LEU A 373 4.08 -8.32 -13.62
CA LEU A 373 4.45 -7.95 -14.99
C LEU A 373 3.39 -7.02 -15.54
N GLY A 374 3.81 -5.94 -16.20
CA GLY A 374 2.85 -5.03 -16.78
C GLY A 374 3.45 -4.11 -17.83
N GLY A 375 2.57 -3.41 -18.51
CA GLY A 375 2.95 -2.41 -19.47
C GLY A 375 1.79 -1.51 -19.85
N SER A 376 2.12 -0.34 -20.39
CA SER A 376 1.15 0.60 -20.93
C SER A 376 1.59 1.13 -22.28
N LEU A 377 0.62 1.38 -23.13
CA LEU A 377 0.78 2.03 -24.42
C LEU A 377 0.09 3.39 -24.35
N GLU A 378 0.86 4.46 -24.54
CA GLU A 378 0.37 5.82 -24.43
C GLU A 378 0.44 6.54 -25.78
N LEU A 379 -0.65 7.20 -26.16
CA LEU A 379 -0.65 8.15 -27.26
C LEU A 379 -0.23 9.53 -26.73
N VAL A 380 0.94 10.00 -27.18
CA VAL A 380 1.64 11.21 -26.71
C VAL A 380 1.77 12.22 -27.88
N ASP A 381 0.72 12.46 -28.65
CA ASP A 381 0.76 13.43 -29.76
C ASP A 381 0.46 14.85 -29.25
N PRO A 382 1.47 15.76 -29.26
CA PRO A 382 1.26 17.13 -28.82
C PRO A 382 0.25 17.92 -29.67
N ALA A 383 0.01 17.49 -30.89
CA ALA A 383 -0.95 18.14 -31.82
C ALA A 383 -2.38 17.63 -31.61
N SER A 384 -2.53 16.48 -30.95
CA SER A 384 -3.86 15.91 -30.68
C SER A 384 -4.44 16.50 -29.39
N PRO A 385 -5.73 16.91 -29.42
CA PRO A 385 -6.42 17.25 -28.19
C PRO A 385 -6.74 15.98 -27.34
N TRP A 386 -6.61 14.80 -27.91
CA TRP A 386 -6.91 13.54 -27.28
C TRP A 386 -5.69 12.90 -26.66
N GLN A 387 -5.89 12.29 -25.52
CA GLN A 387 -4.93 11.45 -24.81
C GLN A 387 -5.56 10.09 -24.62
N VAL A 388 -4.85 9.05 -24.98
CA VAL A 388 -5.32 7.66 -24.82
C VAL A 388 -4.20 6.84 -24.23
N ALA A 389 -4.53 6.03 -23.24
CA ALA A 389 -3.62 5.06 -22.68
C ALA A 389 -4.33 3.71 -22.47
N LEU A 390 -3.66 2.65 -22.85
CA LEU A 390 -4.06 1.27 -22.58
C LEU A 390 -3.01 0.65 -21.68
N SER A 391 -3.41 0.06 -20.56
CA SER A 391 -2.51 -0.67 -19.67
C SER A 391 -2.95 -2.11 -19.48
N LEU A 392 -1.99 -3.00 -19.34
CA LEU A 392 -2.16 -4.41 -19.01
C LEU A 392 -1.25 -4.75 -17.85
N ARG A 393 -1.77 -5.49 -16.88
CA ARG A 393 -1.02 -5.97 -15.73
C ARG A 393 -1.37 -7.41 -15.42
N GLY A 394 -0.37 -8.18 -15.00
CA GLY A 394 -0.53 -9.53 -14.47
C GLY A 394 0.30 -9.67 -13.20
N ASP A 395 -0.30 -10.19 -12.15
CA ASP A 395 0.36 -10.51 -10.90
C ASP A 395 0.21 -12.00 -10.61
N ARG A 396 1.32 -12.64 -10.21
CA ARG A 396 1.30 -13.95 -9.59
C ARG A 396 1.60 -13.78 -8.11
N LEU A 397 0.73 -14.31 -7.27
CA LEU A 397 0.88 -14.31 -5.83
C LEU A 397 1.07 -15.74 -5.36
N THR A 398 1.99 -15.95 -4.43
CA THR A 398 2.20 -17.22 -3.73
C THR A 398 2.23 -16.94 -2.25
N LEU A 399 1.39 -17.60 -1.46
CA LEU A 399 1.37 -17.54 -0.01
C LEU A 399 1.61 -18.93 0.53
N ASN A 400 2.71 -19.11 1.23
CA ASN A 400 3.04 -20.34 1.95
C ASN A 400 3.16 -19.97 3.42
N ARG A 401 2.20 -20.45 4.20
CA ARG A 401 2.14 -20.18 5.64
C ARG A 401 1.95 -21.50 6.36
N GLU A 402 2.66 -21.70 7.42
CA GLU A 402 2.67 -22.92 8.21
C GLU A 402 2.47 -22.58 9.68
N ASP A 403 1.44 -23.13 10.27
CA ASP A 403 1.20 -23.10 11.69
C ASP A 403 1.67 -24.43 12.28
N PHE A 404 2.73 -24.36 13.12
CA PHE A 404 3.33 -25.56 13.72
C PHE A 404 2.55 -26.09 14.92
N LEU A 405 1.66 -25.29 15.49
CA LEU A 405 0.82 -25.73 16.62
C LEU A 405 -0.44 -26.43 16.12
N ALA A 406 -1.08 -25.86 15.10
CA ALA A 406 -2.25 -26.45 14.48
C ALA A 406 -1.90 -27.51 13.43
N GLU A 407 -0.64 -27.63 13.04
CA GLU A 407 -0.20 -28.46 11.91
C GLU A 407 -0.95 -28.16 10.60
N VAL A 408 -1.30 -26.88 10.42
CA VAL A 408 -2.12 -26.42 9.28
C VAL A 408 -1.28 -25.58 8.32
N PRO A 409 -0.99 -26.09 7.11
CA PRO A 409 -0.39 -25.28 6.07
C PRO A 409 -1.46 -24.50 5.29
N LEU A 410 -1.15 -23.28 4.88
CA LEU A 410 -1.82 -22.56 3.81
C LEU A 410 -0.89 -22.51 2.60
N ASP A 411 -1.28 -23.14 1.51
CA ASP A 411 -0.60 -23.05 0.22
C ASP A 411 -1.57 -22.48 -0.81
N LEU A 412 -1.29 -21.25 -1.22
CA LEU A 412 -2.11 -20.51 -2.18
C LEU A 412 -1.22 -19.98 -3.31
N THR A 413 -1.56 -20.31 -4.53
CA THR A 413 -1.07 -19.59 -5.71
C THR A 413 -2.26 -18.91 -6.39
N ALA A 414 -2.13 -17.63 -6.70
CA ALA A 414 -3.17 -16.88 -7.38
C ALA A 414 -2.60 -16.07 -8.53
N TRP A 415 -3.40 -15.91 -9.58
CA TRP A 415 -3.13 -15.03 -10.69
C TRP A 415 -4.16 -13.92 -10.71
N MET A 416 -3.69 -12.70 -10.87
CA MET A 416 -4.52 -11.55 -11.16
C MET A 416 -4.10 -10.95 -12.50
N SER A 417 -5.06 -10.66 -13.35
CA SER A 417 -4.85 -9.89 -14.57
C SER A 417 -5.79 -8.68 -14.58
N GLU A 418 -5.32 -7.57 -15.09
CA GLU A 418 -6.11 -6.35 -15.23
C GLU A 418 -5.80 -5.66 -16.56
N ALA A 419 -6.82 -5.14 -17.21
CA ALA A 419 -6.71 -4.26 -18.35
C ALA A 419 -7.42 -2.95 -18.04
N ALA A 420 -6.80 -1.82 -18.37
CA ALA A 420 -7.41 -0.51 -18.19
C ALA A 420 -7.25 0.36 -19.44
N LEU A 421 -8.29 1.12 -19.75
CA LEU A 421 -8.32 2.10 -20.84
C LEU A 421 -8.64 3.46 -20.25
N ALA A 422 -7.80 4.45 -20.53
CA ALA A 422 -8.06 5.84 -20.22
C ALA A 422 -8.16 6.66 -21.50
N VAL A 423 -9.13 7.55 -21.53
CA VAL A 423 -9.34 8.50 -22.62
C VAL A 423 -9.58 9.87 -22.04
N GLY A 424 -8.78 10.83 -22.46
CA GLY A 424 -8.88 12.22 -22.04
C GLY A 424 -8.89 13.17 -23.22
N ARG A 425 -9.41 14.38 -22.99
CA ARG A 425 -9.41 15.45 -23.98
C ARG A 425 -9.03 16.79 -23.35
N HIS A 426 -8.20 17.54 -24.06
CA HIS A 426 -7.89 18.93 -23.74
C HIS A 426 -8.82 19.87 -24.53
N PHE A 427 -9.30 20.91 -23.85
CA PHE A 427 -10.15 21.95 -24.43
C PHE A 427 -9.82 23.31 -23.82
N GLY A 428 -9.10 24.14 -24.54
CA GLY A 428 -8.67 25.44 -24.04
C GLY A 428 -7.87 25.36 -22.73
N LYS A 429 -8.44 25.90 -21.65
CA LYS A 429 -7.83 25.84 -20.30
C LYS A 429 -8.22 24.58 -19.49
N GLY A 430 -9.06 23.75 -20.05
CA GLY A 430 -9.59 22.57 -19.37
C GLY A 430 -9.08 21.26 -19.95
N SER A 431 -9.24 20.21 -19.18
CA SER A 431 -9.12 18.82 -19.63
C SER A 431 -10.11 17.95 -18.85
N ALA A 432 -10.62 16.93 -19.49
CA ALA A 432 -11.48 15.95 -18.85
C ALA A 432 -11.23 14.57 -19.45
N GLY A 433 -11.52 13.53 -18.70
CA GLY A 433 -11.35 12.18 -19.18
C GLY A 433 -12.08 11.16 -18.32
N VAL A 434 -12.06 9.94 -18.85
CA VAL A 434 -12.63 8.76 -18.21
C VAL A 434 -11.60 7.64 -18.19
N VAL A 435 -11.70 6.78 -17.20
CA VAL A 435 -10.94 5.55 -17.11
C VAL A 435 -11.89 4.41 -16.81
N VAL A 436 -11.66 3.28 -17.44
CA VAL A 436 -12.35 2.02 -17.13
C VAL A 436 -11.32 0.92 -17.01
N ALA A 437 -11.51 0.02 -16.06
CA ALA A 437 -10.66 -1.14 -15.93
C ALA A 437 -11.49 -2.38 -15.56
N ALA A 438 -11.00 -3.53 -15.98
CA ALA A 438 -11.55 -4.82 -15.60
C ALA A 438 -10.42 -5.81 -15.39
N GLY A 439 -10.59 -6.69 -14.40
CA GLY A 439 -9.60 -7.69 -14.06
C GLY A 439 -10.23 -9.06 -13.82
N LEU A 440 -9.36 -10.04 -13.64
CA LEU A 440 -9.73 -11.40 -13.26
C LEU A 440 -8.75 -11.88 -12.19
N TYR A 441 -9.27 -12.33 -11.09
CA TYR A 441 -8.53 -13.03 -10.04
C TYR A 441 -8.86 -14.52 -10.10
N THR A 442 -7.83 -15.34 -10.27
CA THR A 442 -7.96 -16.81 -10.40
C THR A 442 -7.02 -17.47 -9.40
N PRO A 443 -7.53 -17.97 -8.29
CA PRO A 443 -6.74 -18.69 -7.30
C PRO A 443 -6.63 -20.17 -7.62
N ALA A 444 -5.54 -20.77 -7.13
CA ALA A 444 -5.39 -22.20 -6.90
C ALA A 444 -4.93 -22.37 -5.44
N ALA A 445 -5.78 -22.91 -4.59
CA ALA A 445 -5.53 -23.04 -3.17
C ALA A 445 -5.83 -24.45 -2.69
N ALA A 446 -4.97 -24.97 -1.81
CA ALA A 446 -5.31 -26.07 -0.94
C ALA A 446 -5.76 -25.47 0.40
N ILE A 447 -7.04 -25.61 0.72
CA ILE A 447 -7.60 -25.19 2.00
C ILE A 447 -7.82 -26.43 2.85
N PRO A 448 -7.33 -26.48 4.10
CA PRO A 448 -7.61 -27.57 5.01
C PRO A 448 -9.10 -27.74 5.26
N ASP A 449 -9.54 -28.98 5.51
CA ASP A 449 -10.94 -29.25 5.87
C ASP A 449 -11.25 -28.60 7.25
N PRO A 450 -12.14 -27.61 7.31
CA PRO A 450 -12.44 -26.92 8.56
C PRO A 450 -13.14 -27.81 9.60
N SER A 451 -13.71 -28.96 9.21
CA SER A 451 -14.41 -29.86 10.13
C SER A 451 -13.49 -30.52 11.16
N THR A 452 -12.18 -30.53 10.90
CA THR A 452 -11.16 -31.11 11.80
C THR A 452 -10.51 -30.09 12.72
N LEU A 453 -10.86 -28.79 12.58
CA LEU A 453 -10.20 -27.69 13.23
C LEU A 453 -11.11 -26.97 14.23
N GLY A 454 -10.54 -26.24 15.18
CA GLY A 454 -11.26 -25.59 16.27
C GLY A 454 -12.19 -24.44 15.82
N PRO A 455 -13.08 -23.97 16.73
CA PRO A 455 -14.11 -22.98 16.39
C PRO A 455 -13.54 -21.62 15.94
N VAL A 456 -12.35 -21.25 16.36
CA VAL A 456 -11.68 -20.00 15.95
C VAL A 456 -11.22 -20.11 14.50
N TYR A 457 -10.64 -21.24 14.12
CA TYR A 457 -10.31 -21.48 12.73
C TYR A 457 -11.55 -21.33 11.83
N VAL A 458 -12.65 -21.96 12.21
CA VAL A 458 -13.92 -21.91 11.46
C VAL A 458 -14.48 -20.48 11.38
N THR A 459 -14.30 -19.67 12.42
CA THR A 459 -14.92 -18.34 12.52
C THR A 459 -14.09 -17.25 11.83
N TYR A 460 -12.77 -17.31 11.91
CA TYR A 460 -11.89 -16.21 11.49
C TYR A 460 -10.92 -16.61 10.37
N ILE A 461 -10.39 -17.81 10.40
CA ILE A 461 -9.31 -18.22 9.50
C ILE A 461 -9.87 -18.85 8.22
N ALA A 462 -10.77 -19.82 8.34
CA ALA A 462 -11.37 -20.47 7.19
C ALA A 462 -12.12 -19.50 6.25
N PRO A 463 -12.89 -18.50 6.75
CA PRO A 463 -13.49 -17.50 5.88
C PRO A 463 -12.47 -16.57 5.21
N GLU A 464 -11.32 -16.27 5.86
CA GLU A 464 -10.24 -15.51 5.24
C GLU A 464 -9.58 -16.32 4.11
N GLN A 465 -9.20 -17.56 4.38
CA GLN A 465 -8.63 -18.46 3.38
C GLN A 465 -9.57 -18.68 2.20
N SER A 466 -10.86 -18.80 2.49
CA SER A 466 -11.90 -18.90 1.48
C SER A 466 -11.96 -17.70 0.55
N LEU A 467 -11.83 -16.52 1.09
CA LEU A 467 -11.83 -15.30 0.30
C LEU A 467 -10.68 -15.29 -0.70
N TYR A 468 -9.50 -15.80 -0.30
CA TYR A 468 -8.37 -15.93 -1.21
C TYR A 468 -8.53 -17.05 -2.24
N ALA A 469 -9.33 -18.05 -1.95
CA ALA A 469 -9.55 -19.19 -2.82
C ALA A 469 -10.74 -19.03 -3.78
N VAL A 470 -11.51 -17.94 -3.66
CA VAL A 470 -12.63 -17.65 -4.58
C VAL A 470 -12.16 -16.76 -5.73
N ALA A 471 -12.46 -17.18 -6.96
CA ALA A 471 -12.26 -16.32 -8.12
C ALA A 471 -13.08 -15.03 -8.01
N ALA A 472 -12.55 -13.92 -8.50
CA ALA A 472 -13.22 -12.63 -8.42
C ALA A 472 -13.04 -11.80 -9.70
N LEU A 473 -14.01 -10.94 -9.97
CA LEU A 473 -14.03 -10.03 -11.11
C LEU A 473 -14.03 -8.58 -10.59
N PRO A 474 -12.86 -7.93 -10.47
CA PRO A 474 -12.78 -6.51 -10.19
C PRO A 474 -13.11 -5.69 -11.45
N VAL A 475 -13.93 -4.65 -11.29
CA VAL A 475 -14.26 -3.68 -12.34
C VAL A 475 -14.19 -2.29 -11.73
N SER A 476 -13.62 -1.33 -12.43
CA SER A 476 -13.55 0.05 -11.99
C SER A 476 -13.89 1.03 -13.11
N ALA A 477 -14.44 2.18 -12.71
CA ALA A 477 -14.69 3.29 -13.60
C ALA A 477 -14.42 4.61 -12.86
N GLY A 478 -13.86 5.57 -13.56
CA GLY A 478 -13.58 6.89 -13.03
C GLY A 478 -13.69 7.97 -14.07
N LEU A 479 -13.89 9.17 -13.58
CA LEU A 479 -13.89 10.40 -14.40
C LEU A 479 -13.05 11.47 -13.70
N TRP A 480 -12.50 12.36 -14.48
CA TRP A 480 -11.77 13.51 -13.98
C TRP A 480 -12.02 14.73 -14.86
N VAL A 481 -11.95 15.90 -14.20
CA VAL A 481 -12.01 17.21 -14.85
C VAL A 481 -10.96 18.09 -14.20
N ARG A 482 -10.18 18.80 -14.99
CA ARG A 482 -9.19 19.77 -14.53
C ARG A 482 -9.38 21.08 -15.29
N TYR A 483 -9.35 22.20 -14.58
CA TYR A 483 -9.47 23.52 -15.17
C TYR A 483 -8.37 24.45 -14.65
N ARG A 484 -7.65 25.10 -15.55
CA ARG A 484 -6.60 26.06 -15.23
C ARG A 484 -7.17 27.47 -15.24
N PHE A 485 -7.24 28.09 -14.08
CA PHE A 485 -7.72 29.47 -13.90
C PHE A 485 -6.68 30.47 -14.39
N THR A 486 -5.42 30.28 -13.98
CA THR A 486 -4.27 31.12 -14.32
C THR A 486 -3.11 30.25 -14.80
N GLY A 487 -1.98 30.86 -15.18
CA GLY A 487 -0.75 30.13 -15.48
C GLY A 487 -0.28 29.25 -14.32
N SER A 488 -0.62 29.66 -13.09
CA SER A 488 -0.10 29.07 -11.84
C SER A 488 -1.11 28.27 -11.04
N ILE A 489 -2.41 28.35 -11.33
CA ILE A 489 -3.46 27.75 -10.51
C ILE A 489 -4.40 26.92 -11.39
N ALA A 490 -4.53 25.66 -11.04
CA ALA A 490 -5.56 24.79 -11.59
C ALA A 490 -6.36 24.13 -10.46
N ALA A 491 -7.63 23.84 -10.73
CA ALA A 491 -8.42 22.98 -9.85
C ALA A 491 -8.81 21.72 -10.60
N TYR A 492 -9.09 20.66 -9.85
CA TYR A 492 -9.56 19.39 -10.39
C TYR A 492 -10.64 18.77 -9.53
N LEU A 493 -11.45 17.96 -10.19
CA LEU A 493 -12.44 17.09 -9.60
C LEU A 493 -12.22 15.68 -10.14
N GLN A 494 -12.28 14.70 -9.26
CA GLN A 494 -12.20 13.28 -9.60
C GLN A 494 -13.36 12.55 -8.94
N ALA A 495 -13.94 11.59 -9.63
CA ALA A 495 -14.92 10.68 -9.05
C ALA A 495 -14.71 9.29 -9.64
N GLY A 496 -14.91 8.26 -8.85
CA GLY A 496 -14.75 6.91 -9.33
C GLY A 496 -15.41 5.88 -8.42
N THR A 497 -15.59 4.70 -9.00
CA THR A 497 -16.15 3.55 -8.30
C THR A 497 -15.44 2.27 -8.71
N ASP A 498 -15.24 1.39 -7.74
CA ASP A 498 -14.74 0.04 -7.93
C ASP A 498 -15.79 -0.94 -7.42
N ARG A 499 -15.95 -2.05 -8.12
CA ARG A 499 -16.76 -3.17 -7.68
C ARG A 499 -16.00 -4.46 -7.92
N THR A 500 -16.01 -5.33 -6.93
CA THR A 500 -15.48 -6.69 -7.05
C THR A 500 -16.57 -7.67 -6.74
N GLU A 501 -16.80 -8.60 -7.63
CA GLU A 501 -17.80 -9.66 -7.52
C GLU A 501 -17.10 -11.00 -7.34
N ALA A 502 -17.47 -11.75 -6.29
CA ALA A 502 -17.01 -13.10 -6.09
C ALA A 502 -17.63 -14.05 -7.12
N ARG A 503 -16.83 -14.92 -7.72
CA ARG A 503 -17.24 -15.89 -8.75
C ARG A 503 -16.99 -17.32 -8.24
N GLY A 504 -18.03 -17.98 -7.78
CA GLY A 504 -17.98 -19.35 -7.29
C GLY A 504 -18.25 -19.48 -5.80
N ALA A 505 -18.39 -20.71 -5.33
CA ALA A 505 -18.55 -21.07 -3.93
C ALA A 505 -17.47 -22.07 -3.54
N ILE A 506 -16.96 -21.97 -2.33
CA ILE A 506 -16.08 -22.99 -1.77
C ILE A 506 -16.94 -24.01 -1.04
N PRO A 507 -16.80 -25.31 -1.37
CA PRO A 507 -17.75 -26.33 -0.92
C PRO A 507 -17.77 -26.58 0.58
N PHE A 508 -16.74 -26.19 1.33
CA PHE A 508 -16.50 -26.69 2.69
C PHE A 508 -16.69 -25.64 3.82
N ILE A 509 -17.17 -24.44 3.50
CA ILE A 509 -17.25 -23.37 4.50
C ILE A 509 -18.70 -22.96 4.71
N PRO A 510 -19.17 -22.86 5.97
CA PRO A 510 -20.57 -22.57 6.30
C PRO A 510 -21.10 -21.25 5.73
N ALA A 511 -20.23 -20.30 5.45
CA ALA A 511 -20.57 -19.02 4.84
C ALA A 511 -19.42 -18.52 3.96
N PRO A 512 -19.27 -19.02 2.72
CA PRO A 512 -18.26 -18.51 1.82
C PRO A 512 -18.51 -17.02 1.59
N PRO A 513 -17.47 -16.21 1.41
CA PRO A 513 -17.63 -14.81 1.05
C PRO A 513 -18.28 -14.72 -0.34
N THR A 514 -19.57 -14.50 -0.35
CA THR A 514 -20.38 -14.33 -1.57
C THR A 514 -20.80 -12.88 -1.71
N GLY A 515 -21.22 -12.49 -2.91
CA GLY A 515 -21.68 -11.14 -3.17
C GLY A 515 -20.61 -10.24 -3.75
N ASP A 516 -20.70 -8.98 -3.43
CA ASP A 516 -19.80 -7.96 -3.95
C ASP A 516 -19.16 -7.11 -2.85
N ARG A 517 -18.11 -6.42 -3.22
CA ARG A 517 -17.52 -5.31 -2.49
C ARG A 517 -17.45 -4.12 -3.43
N HIS A 518 -17.82 -2.97 -2.93
CA HIS A 518 -17.79 -1.72 -3.68
C HIS A 518 -17.04 -0.65 -2.91
N ARG A 519 -16.42 0.24 -3.67
CA ARG A 519 -15.82 1.46 -3.15
C ARG A 519 -16.14 2.61 -4.10
N SER A 520 -16.52 3.74 -3.55
CA SER A 520 -16.65 4.99 -4.29
C SER A 520 -15.74 6.05 -3.70
N ARG A 521 -15.20 6.92 -4.57
CA ARG A 521 -14.35 8.04 -4.18
C ARG A 521 -14.74 9.29 -4.95
N ILE A 522 -14.75 10.41 -4.22
CA ILE A 522 -14.81 11.76 -4.81
C ILE A 522 -13.66 12.55 -4.23
N ALA A 523 -12.92 13.26 -5.06
CA ALA A 523 -11.81 14.12 -4.66
C ALA A 523 -11.88 15.47 -5.39
N VAL A 524 -11.60 16.53 -4.67
CA VAL A 524 -11.42 17.88 -5.19
C VAL A 524 -10.06 18.40 -4.77
N GLY A 525 -9.39 19.11 -5.64
CA GLY A 525 -8.08 19.65 -5.29
C GLY A 525 -7.68 20.86 -6.11
N ILE A 526 -6.61 21.48 -5.61
CA ILE A 526 -5.96 22.64 -6.23
C ILE A 526 -4.51 22.29 -6.51
N GLU A 527 -4.07 22.60 -7.71
CA GLU A 527 -2.67 22.49 -8.14
C GLU A 527 -2.09 23.91 -8.26
N LEU A 528 -0.94 24.10 -7.68
CA LEU A 528 -0.17 25.33 -7.76
C LEU A 528 1.13 25.04 -8.53
N THR A 529 1.36 25.82 -9.57
CA THR A 529 2.62 25.83 -10.32
C THR A 529 3.16 27.26 -10.20
N PRO A 530 4.09 27.53 -9.29
CA PRO A 530 4.65 28.88 -9.14
C PRO A 530 5.19 29.41 -10.47
N ILE A 531 5.01 30.70 -10.71
CA ILE A 531 5.65 31.40 -11.83
C ILE A 531 7.06 31.72 -11.31
N ASP A 532 8.08 31.17 -11.97
CA ASP A 532 9.48 31.51 -11.70
C ASP A 532 9.78 32.96 -12.08
#